data_da5957100a38cb02b608d744674d564e
#
_entry.id   da5957100a38cb02b608d744674d564e
#
_cell.length_a   1.000
_cell.length_b   1.000
_cell.length_c   1.000
_cell.angle_alpha   90.00
_cell.angle_beta   90.00
_cell.angle_gamma   90.00
#
_symmetry.space_group_name_H-M   'P 1'
#
loop_
_entity.id
_entity.type
_entity.pdbx_description
1 polymer ?
#
loop_
_entity_poly.entity_id
_entity_poly.type
_entity_poly.pdbx_seq_one_letter_code
_entity_poly.pdbx_strand_id
1 'polypeptide(L)'
;MASTSLKERKYFATESFSVSSKYDKAIFDYFNKKNELRYGENPHQKGWFSGDLEKVFSQLHGKQVSYNNLLDIDAAIMLMQDFESSPPTFAILKHNNACGFASRSNLKEAYLAALEADPVSAFGGILISNIEIDLETASEINTLFCEVVIAPAFDKKALELLKSKKNRIILKQKNTYFPEKIERSCLNGILIKQRDLRTEEIKTFELKTVS
;
A
#
# COMPACT_ATOMS: atom_id res chain seq x y z
N MET A 1 1.56 58.05 -8.27
CA MET A 1 0.97 56.83 -7.65
C MET A 1 1.91 55.67 -7.96
N ALA A 2 2.39 54.98 -6.98
CA ALA A 2 3.18 53.75 -7.21
C ALA A 2 2.24 52.66 -7.78
N SER A 3 2.49 52.23 -9.00
CA SER A 3 1.74 51.11 -9.63
C SER A 3 2.58 49.85 -9.59
N THR A 4 2.02 48.76 -9.15
CA THR A 4 2.64 47.43 -9.18
C THR A 4 2.43 46.73 -10.51
N SER A 5 3.48 46.10 -11.02
CA SER A 5 3.38 45.20 -12.19
C SER A 5 2.56 43.95 -11.91
N LEU A 6 2.09 43.27 -12.95
CA LEU A 6 1.40 41.97 -12.78
C LEU A 6 2.29 40.92 -12.10
N LYS A 7 3.59 40.94 -12.36
CA LYS A 7 4.56 40.02 -11.74
C LYS A 7 4.66 40.25 -10.23
N GLU A 8 4.76 41.49 -9.81
CA GLU A 8 4.79 41.86 -8.38
C GLU A 8 3.49 41.51 -7.68
N ARG A 9 2.33 41.76 -8.31
CA ARG A 9 1.03 41.39 -7.73
C ARG A 9 0.89 39.86 -7.58
N LYS A 10 1.35 39.09 -8.54
CA LYS A 10 1.38 37.63 -8.42
C LYS A 10 2.30 37.17 -7.30
N TYR A 11 3.48 37.75 -7.17
CA TYR A 11 4.42 37.46 -6.09
C TYR A 11 3.79 37.75 -4.71
N PHE A 12 3.23 38.93 -4.50
CA PHE A 12 2.59 39.29 -3.23
C PHE A 12 1.37 38.41 -2.92
N ALA A 13 0.60 38.08 -3.93
CA ALA A 13 -0.51 37.13 -3.75
C ALA A 13 -0.01 35.75 -3.31
N THR A 14 1.04 35.21 -3.93
CA THR A 14 1.67 33.94 -3.55
C THR A 14 2.14 33.95 -2.11
N GLU A 15 2.86 35.02 -1.69
CA GLU A 15 3.32 35.15 -0.31
C GLU A 15 2.16 35.25 0.68
N SER A 16 1.14 36.05 0.37
CA SER A 16 -0.05 36.20 1.22
C SER A 16 -0.80 34.85 1.39
N PHE A 17 -1.03 34.13 0.28
CA PHE A 17 -1.69 32.84 0.34
C PHE A 17 -0.82 31.75 0.99
N SER A 18 0.52 31.84 0.90
CA SER A 18 1.41 30.96 1.64
C SER A 18 1.22 31.08 3.16
N VAL A 19 1.06 32.30 3.66
CA VAL A 19 0.81 32.56 5.09
C VAL A 19 -0.57 32.01 5.48
N SER A 20 -1.62 32.39 4.74
CA SER A 20 -2.99 31.94 5.00
C SER A 20 -3.11 30.40 4.97
N SER A 21 -2.56 29.76 3.94
CA SER A 21 -2.56 28.30 3.80
C SER A 21 -1.85 27.59 4.96
N LYS A 22 -0.74 28.13 5.45
CA LYS A 22 -0.04 27.56 6.63
C LYS A 22 -0.88 27.67 7.89
N TYR A 23 -1.57 28.79 8.06
CA TYR A 23 -2.47 29.02 9.21
C TYR A 23 -3.66 28.07 9.17
N ASP A 24 -4.36 27.99 8.04
CA ASP A 24 -5.49 27.09 7.87
C ASP A 24 -5.08 25.61 8.04
N LYS A 25 -3.90 25.25 7.53
CA LYS A 25 -3.34 23.91 7.74
C LYS A 25 -3.07 23.63 9.22
N ALA A 26 -2.55 24.58 9.97
CA ALA A 26 -2.30 24.40 11.41
C ALA A 26 -3.60 24.18 12.19
N ILE A 27 -4.68 24.91 11.84
CA ILE A 27 -6.00 24.71 12.41
C ILE A 27 -6.56 23.32 12.03
N PHE A 28 -6.47 22.95 10.76
CA PHE A 28 -6.88 21.63 10.29
C PHE A 28 -6.14 20.51 11.04
N ASP A 29 -4.81 20.61 11.14
CA ASP A 29 -3.97 19.63 11.83
C ASP A 29 -4.29 19.52 13.33
N TYR A 30 -4.72 20.62 13.96
CA TYR A 30 -5.16 20.63 15.36
C TYR A 30 -6.48 19.84 15.57
N PHE A 31 -7.45 20.00 14.68
CA PHE A 31 -8.74 19.31 14.77
C PHE A 31 -8.70 17.91 14.14
N ASN A 32 -7.80 17.68 13.18
CA ASN A 32 -7.68 16.40 12.50
C ASN A 32 -6.95 15.40 13.42
N LYS A 33 -7.68 14.42 13.93
CA LYS A 33 -7.09 13.33 14.72
C LYS A 33 -6.15 12.53 13.83
N LYS A 34 -4.85 12.67 14.05
CA LYS A 34 -3.84 11.80 13.46
C LYS A 34 -3.92 10.43 14.14
N ASN A 35 -4.00 9.36 13.36
CA ASN A 35 -3.91 8.02 13.89
C ASN A 35 -2.46 7.78 14.37
N GLU A 36 -2.26 7.68 15.68
CA GLU A 36 -0.96 7.34 16.24
C GLU A 36 -0.65 5.88 15.88
N LEU A 37 0.52 5.66 15.29
CA LEU A 37 1.02 4.34 14.97
C LEU A 37 1.84 3.81 16.15
N ARG A 38 2.02 2.50 16.19
CA ARG A 38 2.77 1.83 17.27
C ARG A 38 4.19 2.40 17.44
N TYR A 39 4.82 2.81 16.34
CA TYR A 39 6.09 3.53 16.24
C TYR A 39 6.28 4.04 14.81
N GLY A 40 7.29 4.89 14.58
CA GLY A 40 7.70 5.31 13.23
C GLY A 40 8.47 4.22 12.48
N GLU A 41 9.48 4.60 11.71
CA GLU A 41 10.34 3.62 11.04
C GLU A 41 11.14 2.78 12.04
N ASN A 42 11.62 3.39 13.11
CA ASN A 42 12.34 2.74 14.19
C ASN A 42 11.55 2.79 15.50
N PRO A 43 11.75 1.82 16.43
CA PRO A 43 10.95 1.71 17.67
C PRO A 43 10.96 2.94 18.59
N HIS A 44 12.01 3.75 18.56
CA HIS A 44 12.15 4.97 19.37
C HIS A 44 11.47 6.20 18.74
N GLN A 45 11.05 6.10 17.48
CA GLN A 45 10.41 7.19 16.77
C GLN A 45 8.89 7.15 16.94
N LYS A 46 8.27 8.30 17.14
CA LYS A 46 6.81 8.41 17.04
C LYS A 46 6.41 8.51 15.58
N GLY A 47 5.30 7.86 15.23
CA GLY A 47 4.74 7.88 13.89
C GLY A 47 3.24 8.13 13.91
N TRP A 48 2.72 8.79 12.89
CA TRP A 48 1.29 9.08 12.73
C TRP A 48 0.89 8.88 11.28
N PHE A 49 -0.33 8.43 11.07
CA PHE A 49 -0.97 8.41 9.78
C PHE A 49 -2.04 9.51 9.73
N SER A 50 -1.97 10.38 8.72
CA SER A 50 -2.96 11.42 8.47
C SER A 50 -3.84 10.98 7.30
N GLY A 51 -4.97 10.40 7.60
CA GLY A 51 -5.92 9.85 6.63
C GLY A 51 -6.91 8.92 7.31
N ASP A 52 -7.75 8.28 6.50
CA ASP A 52 -8.78 7.35 6.95
C ASP A 52 -8.47 5.94 6.40
N LEU A 53 -7.82 5.11 7.21
CA LEU A 53 -7.48 3.73 6.86
C LEU A 53 -8.72 2.86 6.67
N GLU A 54 -9.82 3.18 7.37
CA GLU A 54 -11.06 2.42 7.25
C GLU A 54 -11.70 2.54 5.85
N LYS A 55 -11.33 3.54 5.08
CA LYS A 55 -11.74 3.64 3.67
C LYS A 55 -10.96 2.70 2.76
N VAL A 56 -9.77 2.27 3.16
CA VAL A 56 -8.88 1.43 2.37
C VAL A 56 -9.06 -0.05 2.72
N PHE A 57 -9.09 -0.35 4.00
CA PHE A 57 -9.26 -1.72 4.51
C PHE A 57 -9.96 -1.75 5.87
N SER A 58 -10.51 -2.91 6.23
CA SER A 58 -10.94 -3.20 7.59
C SER A 58 -9.98 -4.21 8.21
N GLN A 59 -9.42 -3.87 9.37
CA GLN A 59 -8.60 -4.82 10.11
C GLN A 59 -9.48 -5.82 10.85
N LEU A 60 -9.38 -7.10 10.47
CA LEU A 60 -10.20 -8.18 11.04
C LEU A 60 -9.54 -8.87 12.22
N HIS A 61 -8.20 -8.78 12.35
CA HIS A 61 -7.41 -9.45 13.38
C HIS A 61 -6.00 -8.88 13.52
N GLY A 62 -5.35 -9.20 14.64
CA GLY A 62 -3.93 -9.03 14.85
C GLY A 62 -3.53 -7.74 15.60
N LYS A 63 -2.22 -7.52 15.65
CA LYS A 63 -1.64 -6.32 16.29
C LYS A 63 -1.96 -5.05 15.48
N GLN A 64 -1.88 -3.87 16.11
CA GLN A 64 -1.97 -2.60 15.42
C GLN A 64 -0.89 -2.49 14.33
N VAL A 65 -1.26 -1.94 13.17
CA VAL A 65 -0.31 -1.69 12.07
C VAL A 65 0.77 -0.68 12.50
N SER A 66 2.00 -0.90 12.03
CA SER A 66 3.12 0.01 12.23
C SER A 66 3.36 0.86 10.98
N TYR A 67 4.26 1.84 11.09
CA TYR A 67 4.71 2.65 9.97
C TYR A 67 5.23 1.77 8.81
N ASN A 68 6.14 0.83 9.12
CA ASN A 68 6.69 -0.08 8.10
C ASN A 68 5.62 -1.00 7.50
N ASN A 69 4.69 -1.51 8.33
CA ASN A 69 3.57 -2.29 7.79
C ASN A 69 2.74 -1.46 6.79
N LEU A 70 2.47 -0.17 7.07
CA LEU A 70 1.71 0.68 6.15
C LEU A 70 2.43 0.92 4.82
N LEU A 71 3.76 1.09 4.83
CA LEU A 71 4.54 1.20 3.59
C LEU A 71 4.46 -0.07 2.74
N ASP A 72 4.60 -1.23 3.39
CA ASP A 72 4.51 -2.52 2.71
C ASP A 72 3.08 -2.80 2.22
N ILE A 73 2.04 -2.45 3.01
CA ILE A 73 0.62 -2.59 2.64
C ILE A 73 0.30 -1.70 1.43
N ASP A 74 0.77 -0.45 1.43
CA ASP A 74 0.59 0.48 0.31
C ASP A 74 1.19 -0.10 -0.99
N ALA A 75 2.45 -0.57 -0.92
CA ALA A 75 3.09 -1.21 -2.06
C ALA A 75 2.34 -2.47 -2.54
N ALA A 76 1.82 -3.30 -1.62
CA ALA A 76 1.08 -4.51 -1.94
C ALA A 76 -0.26 -4.20 -2.63
N ILE A 77 -1.03 -3.26 -2.08
CA ILE A 77 -2.31 -2.85 -2.67
C ILE A 77 -2.10 -2.20 -4.03
N MET A 78 -1.09 -1.33 -4.16
CA MET A 78 -0.75 -0.69 -5.44
C MET A 78 -0.37 -1.71 -6.52
N LEU A 79 0.44 -2.72 -6.18
CA LEU A 79 0.78 -3.79 -7.11
C LEU A 79 -0.45 -4.60 -7.51
N MET A 80 -1.27 -5.02 -6.55
CA MET A 80 -2.41 -5.91 -6.82
C MET A 80 -3.53 -5.20 -7.59
N GLN A 81 -3.61 -3.87 -7.56
CA GLN A 81 -4.61 -3.10 -8.30
C GLN A 81 -4.51 -3.34 -9.81
N ASP A 82 -3.31 -3.51 -10.34
CA ASP A 82 -3.10 -3.78 -11.77
C ASP A 82 -3.61 -5.17 -12.19
N PHE A 83 -3.93 -6.03 -11.21
CA PHE A 83 -4.34 -7.42 -11.40
C PHE A 83 -5.75 -7.73 -10.86
N GLU A 84 -6.56 -6.71 -10.57
CA GLU A 84 -7.93 -6.91 -10.04
C GLU A 84 -8.81 -7.76 -10.97
N SER A 85 -8.66 -7.61 -12.29
CA SER A 85 -9.41 -8.37 -13.31
C SER A 85 -8.66 -9.57 -13.86
N SER A 86 -7.51 -9.90 -13.30
CA SER A 86 -6.68 -11.05 -13.71
C SER A 86 -7.21 -12.36 -13.14
N PRO A 87 -6.75 -13.53 -13.67
CA PRO A 87 -6.97 -14.82 -13.00
C PRO A 87 -6.53 -14.78 -11.53
N PRO A 88 -6.83 -15.83 -10.73
CA PRO A 88 -6.36 -15.88 -9.34
C PRO A 88 -4.89 -15.55 -9.22
N THR A 89 -4.59 -14.45 -8.54
CA THR A 89 -3.24 -13.85 -8.44
C THR A 89 -2.86 -13.67 -6.98
N PHE A 90 -1.61 -14.03 -6.68
CA PHE A 90 -1.05 -13.90 -5.35
C PHE A 90 0.32 -13.21 -5.40
N ALA A 91 0.55 -12.28 -4.46
CA ALA A 91 1.83 -11.63 -4.30
C ALA A 91 2.33 -11.72 -2.85
N ILE A 92 3.65 -11.83 -2.71
CA ILE A 92 4.37 -11.79 -1.44
C ILE A 92 5.36 -10.65 -1.53
N LEU A 93 5.25 -9.70 -0.59
CA LEU A 93 6.11 -8.52 -0.57
C LEU A 93 6.90 -8.46 0.73
N LYS A 94 8.08 -7.89 0.63
CA LYS A 94 8.91 -7.55 1.78
C LYS A 94 9.73 -6.29 1.49
N HIS A 95 9.74 -5.36 2.45
CA HIS A 95 10.44 -4.07 2.30
C HIS A 95 10.04 -3.35 1.00
N ASN A 96 8.73 -3.23 0.76
CA ASN A 96 8.09 -2.56 -0.38
C ASN A 96 8.35 -3.21 -1.75
N ASN A 97 8.96 -4.40 -1.80
CA ASN A 97 9.24 -5.09 -3.05
C ASN A 97 8.61 -6.48 -3.06
N ALA A 98 8.12 -6.90 -4.23
CA ALA A 98 7.66 -8.26 -4.42
C ALA A 98 8.86 -9.21 -4.46
N CYS A 99 8.85 -10.22 -3.57
CA CYS A 99 9.78 -11.36 -3.61
C CYS A 99 9.13 -12.58 -4.27
N GLY A 100 7.80 -12.57 -4.43
CA GLY A 100 7.07 -13.58 -5.17
C GLY A 100 5.78 -13.03 -5.75
N PHE A 101 5.47 -13.41 -7.00
CA PHE A 101 4.26 -13.01 -7.69
C PHE A 101 3.86 -14.08 -8.70
N ALA A 102 2.60 -14.52 -8.68
CA ALA A 102 2.12 -15.49 -9.64
C ALA A 102 0.59 -15.39 -9.85
N SER A 103 0.17 -15.67 -11.10
CA SER A 103 -1.22 -15.91 -11.46
C SER A 103 -1.36 -17.36 -11.91
N ARG A 104 -2.41 -18.09 -11.44
CA ARG A 104 -2.66 -19.50 -11.77
C ARG A 104 -4.16 -19.74 -11.95
N SER A 105 -4.54 -20.99 -12.18
CA SER A 105 -5.93 -21.40 -12.33
C SER A 105 -6.74 -21.32 -11.03
N ASN A 106 -6.07 -21.46 -9.87
CA ASN A 106 -6.66 -21.30 -8.54
C ASN A 106 -5.69 -20.56 -7.60
N LEU A 107 -6.21 -20.07 -6.48
CA LEU A 107 -5.46 -19.19 -5.59
C LEU A 107 -4.36 -19.93 -4.82
N LYS A 108 -4.60 -21.19 -4.45
CA LYS A 108 -3.61 -22.03 -3.78
C LYS A 108 -2.37 -22.21 -4.64
N GLU A 109 -2.55 -22.55 -5.92
CA GLU A 109 -1.43 -22.69 -6.87
C GLU A 109 -0.71 -21.36 -7.10
N ALA A 110 -1.45 -20.25 -7.17
CA ALA A 110 -0.86 -18.92 -7.27
C ALA A 110 0.01 -18.60 -6.05
N TYR A 111 -0.48 -18.89 -4.84
CA TYR A 111 0.28 -18.70 -3.61
C TYR A 111 1.56 -19.56 -3.59
N LEU A 112 1.45 -20.86 -3.89
CA LEU A 112 2.59 -21.78 -3.87
C LEU A 112 3.66 -21.37 -4.88
N ALA A 113 3.24 -20.99 -6.09
CA ALA A 113 4.18 -20.50 -7.13
C ALA A 113 4.83 -19.16 -6.75
N ALA A 114 4.10 -18.25 -6.10
CA ALA A 114 4.68 -17.02 -5.57
C ALA A 114 5.68 -17.30 -4.44
N LEU A 115 5.37 -18.25 -3.56
CA LEU A 115 6.27 -18.65 -2.47
C LEU A 115 7.55 -19.32 -2.99
N GLU A 116 7.44 -20.14 -4.02
CA GLU A 116 8.57 -20.85 -4.64
C GLU A 116 9.61 -19.89 -5.24
N ALA A 117 9.20 -18.69 -5.66
CA ALA A 117 10.12 -17.70 -6.25
C ALA A 117 11.23 -17.27 -5.27
N ASP A 118 10.91 -17.03 -4.00
CA ASP A 118 11.88 -16.73 -2.95
C ASP A 118 11.29 -17.03 -1.56
N PRO A 119 11.33 -18.30 -1.12
CA PRO A 119 10.76 -18.70 0.16
C PRO A 119 11.50 -18.12 1.37
N VAL A 120 12.76 -17.74 1.22
CA VAL A 120 13.56 -17.15 2.30
C VAL A 120 13.10 -15.72 2.56
N SER A 121 12.96 -14.90 1.55
CA SER A 121 12.47 -13.52 1.67
C SER A 121 10.99 -13.46 2.03
N ALA A 122 10.19 -14.47 1.70
CA ALA A 122 8.78 -14.55 2.03
C ALA A 122 8.51 -14.60 3.55
N PHE A 123 9.48 -15.08 4.34
CA PHE A 123 9.35 -15.17 5.80
C PHE A 123 9.19 -13.78 6.43
N GLY A 124 8.08 -13.60 7.16
CA GLY A 124 7.72 -12.31 7.77
C GLY A 124 7.22 -11.26 6.78
N GLY A 125 6.87 -11.65 5.56
CA GLY A 125 6.37 -10.77 4.50
C GLY A 125 4.90 -10.39 4.65
N ILE A 126 4.46 -9.58 3.68
CA ILE A 126 3.08 -9.17 3.45
C ILE A 126 2.53 -10.02 2.30
N LEU A 127 1.39 -10.63 2.51
CA LEU A 127 0.70 -11.51 1.57
C LEU A 127 -0.56 -10.81 1.06
N ILE A 128 -0.77 -10.81 -0.26
CA ILE A 128 -1.96 -10.21 -0.87
C ILE A 128 -2.49 -11.05 -2.03
N SER A 129 -3.82 -11.15 -2.12
CA SER A 129 -4.52 -11.79 -3.23
C SER A 129 -5.55 -10.85 -3.87
N ASN A 130 -5.83 -11.05 -5.16
CA ASN A 130 -6.87 -10.29 -5.88
C ASN A 130 -8.28 -10.84 -5.67
N ILE A 131 -8.43 -12.05 -5.14
CA ILE A 131 -9.72 -12.71 -4.87
C ILE A 131 -9.82 -13.19 -3.43
N GLU A 132 -10.98 -13.70 -3.05
CA GLU A 132 -11.24 -14.29 -1.73
C GLU A 132 -10.26 -15.41 -1.39
N ILE A 133 -9.72 -15.39 -0.17
CA ILE A 133 -8.87 -16.48 0.35
C ILE A 133 -9.77 -17.58 0.89
N ASP A 134 -9.69 -18.75 0.27
CA ASP A 134 -10.36 -19.99 0.67
C ASP A 134 -9.58 -20.77 1.75
N LEU A 135 -10.19 -21.83 2.27
CA LEU A 135 -9.59 -22.65 3.33
C LEU A 135 -8.32 -23.39 2.87
N GLU A 136 -8.27 -23.83 1.62
CA GLU A 136 -7.10 -24.55 1.11
C GLU A 136 -5.88 -23.61 1.02
N THR A 137 -6.06 -22.43 0.45
CA THR A 137 -5.02 -21.39 0.41
C THR A 137 -4.61 -20.95 1.82
N ALA A 138 -5.57 -20.74 2.72
CA ALA A 138 -5.30 -20.35 4.10
C ALA A 138 -4.51 -21.42 4.86
N SER A 139 -4.71 -22.70 4.55
CA SER A 139 -3.97 -23.82 5.16
C SER A 139 -2.48 -23.77 4.79
N GLU A 140 -2.18 -23.50 3.54
CA GLU A 140 -0.79 -23.30 3.08
C GLU A 140 -0.16 -22.04 3.69
N ILE A 141 -0.88 -20.92 3.67
CA ILE A 141 -0.42 -19.65 4.30
C ILE A 141 -0.12 -19.86 5.78
N ASN A 142 -0.88 -20.70 6.48
CA ASN A 142 -0.71 -20.90 7.91
C ASN A 142 0.58 -21.64 8.30
N THR A 143 1.25 -22.28 7.35
CA THR A 143 2.56 -22.91 7.52
C THR A 143 3.70 -21.90 7.52
N LEU A 144 3.51 -20.73 6.87
CA LEU A 144 4.49 -19.67 6.80
C LEU A 144 4.26 -18.62 7.91
N PHE A 145 5.34 -18.15 8.52
CA PHE A 145 5.26 -16.91 9.30
C PHE A 145 5.14 -15.72 8.37
N CYS A 146 4.01 -15.01 8.43
CA CYS A 146 3.76 -13.76 7.72
C CYS A 146 3.20 -12.70 8.68
N GLU A 147 3.52 -11.44 8.45
CA GLU A 147 3.05 -10.34 9.30
C GLU A 147 1.66 -9.88 8.95
N VAL A 148 1.33 -9.80 7.65
CA VAL A 148 0.06 -9.28 7.16
C VAL A 148 -0.48 -10.18 6.06
N VAL A 149 -1.80 -10.39 6.05
CA VAL A 149 -2.54 -11.04 4.97
C VAL A 149 -3.65 -10.12 4.51
N ILE A 150 -3.69 -9.82 3.21
CA ILE A 150 -4.63 -8.87 2.59
C ILE A 150 -5.43 -9.59 1.52
N ALA A 151 -6.74 -9.44 1.52
CA ALA A 151 -7.62 -9.96 0.48
C ALA A 151 -8.93 -9.15 0.42
N PRO A 152 -9.66 -9.15 -0.72
CA PRO A 152 -10.98 -8.52 -0.80
C PRO A 152 -12.02 -9.25 0.06
N ALA A 153 -11.84 -10.56 0.29
CA ALA A 153 -12.70 -11.36 1.16
C ALA A 153 -11.93 -12.56 1.73
N PHE A 154 -12.51 -13.21 2.73
CA PHE A 154 -12.02 -14.44 3.35
C PHE A 154 -13.18 -15.38 3.58
N ASP A 155 -13.05 -16.66 3.17
CA ASP A 155 -13.96 -17.72 3.65
C ASP A 155 -13.95 -17.76 5.17
N LYS A 156 -15.08 -18.08 5.77
CA LYS A 156 -15.26 -18.09 7.23
C LYS A 156 -14.27 -19.03 7.94
N LYS A 157 -14.05 -20.25 7.40
CA LYS A 157 -13.13 -21.22 7.98
C LYS A 157 -11.67 -20.79 7.74
N ALA A 158 -11.36 -20.21 6.57
CA ALA A 158 -10.06 -19.63 6.26
C ALA A 158 -9.71 -18.51 7.26
N LEU A 159 -10.64 -17.61 7.51
CA LEU A 159 -10.43 -16.51 8.45
C LEU A 159 -10.16 -17.02 9.88
N GLU A 160 -10.94 -17.98 10.36
CA GLU A 160 -10.72 -18.56 11.70
C GLU A 160 -9.36 -19.27 11.80
N LEU A 161 -8.94 -19.97 10.75
CA LEU A 161 -7.63 -20.60 10.70
C LEU A 161 -6.50 -19.55 10.75
N LEU A 162 -6.59 -18.49 9.93
CA LEU A 162 -5.58 -17.43 9.89
C LEU A 162 -5.48 -16.66 11.21
N LYS A 163 -6.57 -16.48 11.95
CA LYS A 163 -6.63 -15.87 13.28
C LYS A 163 -5.92 -16.70 14.36
N SER A 164 -5.60 -17.96 14.13
CA SER A 164 -4.85 -18.78 15.08
C SER A 164 -3.49 -18.21 15.45
N LYS A 165 -2.91 -17.34 14.62
CA LYS A 165 -1.66 -16.62 14.91
C LYS A 165 -1.98 -15.24 15.49
N LYS A 166 -1.91 -15.10 16.81
CA LYS A 166 -2.34 -13.92 17.59
C LYS A 166 -1.89 -12.56 17.01
N ASN A 167 -0.67 -12.46 16.51
CA ASN A 167 -0.10 -11.19 16.04
C ASN A 167 -0.22 -10.96 14.54
N ARG A 168 -0.70 -11.95 13.77
CA ARG A 168 -0.90 -11.82 12.32
C ARG A 168 -1.97 -10.78 12.06
N ILE A 169 -1.64 -9.77 11.27
CA ILE A 169 -2.58 -8.74 10.84
C ILE A 169 -3.37 -9.29 9.65
N ILE A 170 -4.69 -9.25 9.74
CA ILE A 170 -5.59 -9.68 8.65
C ILE A 170 -6.40 -8.47 8.22
N LEU A 171 -6.26 -8.09 6.95
CA LEU A 171 -6.90 -6.92 6.37
C LEU A 171 -7.86 -7.33 5.25
N LYS A 172 -9.13 -6.94 5.41
CA LYS A 172 -10.09 -7.00 4.31
C LYS A 172 -9.97 -5.72 3.50
N GLN A 173 -9.46 -5.84 2.28
CA GLN A 173 -9.36 -4.71 1.35
C GLN A 173 -10.75 -4.24 0.93
N LYS A 174 -10.89 -2.94 0.77
CA LYS A 174 -12.07 -2.28 0.21
C LYS A 174 -11.72 -1.69 -1.14
N ASN A 175 -12.73 -1.47 -1.99
CA ASN A 175 -12.53 -0.74 -3.23
C ASN A 175 -12.01 0.66 -2.90
N THR A 176 -10.82 0.99 -3.36
CA THR A 176 -10.15 2.22 -3.00
C THR A 176 -9.83 3.01 -4.25
N TYR A 177 -10.22 4.28 -4.23
CA TYR A 177 -9.77 5.23 -5.23
C TYR A 177 -8.41 5.78 -4.81
N PHE A 178 -7.43 5.66 -5.66
CA PHE A 178 -6.11 6.24 -5.45
C PHE A 178 -5.98 7.58 -6.18
N PRO A 179 -5.30 8.56 -5.59
CA PRO A 179 -5.13 9.87 -6.24
C PRO A 179 -4.32 9.73 -7.52
N GLU A 180 -4.64 10.56 -8.52
CA GLU A 180 -3.90 10.62 -9.80
C GLU A 180 -2.44 11.06 -9.64
N LYS A 181 -2.14 11.75 -8.55
CA LYS A 181 -0.81 12.25 -8.25
C LYS A 181 -0.27 11.62 -6.99
N ILE A 182 1.01 11.29 -7.02
CA ILE A 182 1.77 10.77 -5.88
C ILE A 182 2.69 11.87 -5.39
N GLU A 183 2.67 12.12 -4.08
CA GLU A 183 3.50 13.12 -3.42
C GLU A 183 4.51 12.45 -2.49
N ARG A 184 5.73 12.94 -2.49
CA ARG A 184 6.80 12.46 -1.61
C ARG A 184 7.61 13.65 -1.08
N SER A 185 7.82 13.70 0.23
CA SER A 185 8.74 14.67 0.83
C SER A 185 10.16 14.45 0.29
N CYS A 186 10.81 15.52 -0.14
CA CYS A 186 12.18 15.49 -0.65
C CYS A 186 12.87 16.81 -0.35
N LEU A 187 14.03 16.76 0.32
CA LEU A 187 14.77 17.94 0.75
C LEU A 187 13.85 18.90 1.55
N ASN A 188 13.74 20.16 1.12
CA ASN A 188 12.87 21.17 1.71
C ASN A 188 11.55 21.36 0.93
N GLY A 189 11.16 20.39 0.09
CA GLY A 189 9.98 20.44 -0.76
C GLY A 189 9.27 19.12 -0.89
N ILE A 190 8.41 19.03 -1.89
CA ILE A 190 7.61 17.86 -2.24
C ILE A 190 7.83 17.54 -3.71
N LEU A 191 8.19 16.29 -3.99
CA LEU A 191 8.17 15.75 -5.35
C LEU A 191 6.76 15.30 -5.66
N ILE A 192 6.24 15.73 -6.80
CA ILE A 192 4.90 15.36 -7.28
C ILE A 192 5.05 14.70 -8.64
N LYS A 193 4.48 13.51 -8.81
CA LYS A 193 4.39 12.83 -10.10
C LYS A 193 2.96 12.35 -10.36
N GLN A 194 2.59 12.23 -11.64
CA GLN A 194 1.40 11.47 -12.01
C GLN A 194 1.62 9.99 -11.75
N ARG A 195 0.53 9.27 -11.43
CA ARG A 195 0.58 7.81 -11.42
C ARG A 195 0.88 7.30 -12.83
N ASP A 196 1.68 6.28 -12.90
CA ASP A 196 1.85 5.50 -14.12
C ASP A 196 0.66 4.53 -14.21
N LEU A 197 -0.24 4.81 -15.12
CA LEU A 197 -1.40 3.98 -15.44
C LEU A 197 -1.27 3.37 -16.83
N ARG A 198 -0.12 3.52 -17.46
CA ARG A 198 0.12 3.04 -18.81
C ARG A 198 0.59 1.59 -18.78
N THR A 199 -0.13 0.75 -19.54
CA THR A 199 0.26 -0.63 -19.79
C THR A 199 0.79 -0.73 -21.21
N GLU A 200 2.03 -1.20 -21.39
CA GLU A 200 2.61 -1.44 -22.71
C GLU A 200 2.10 -2.77 -23.24
N GLU A 201 1.75 -2.82 -24.54
CA GLU A 201 1.41 -4.07 -25.21
C GLU A 201 2.71 -4.82 -25.59
N ILE A 202 2.72 -6.15 -25.41
CA ILE A 202 3.90 -7.00 -25.71
C ILE A 202 4.42 -6.75 -27.13
N LYS A 203 3.53 -6.51 -28.11
CA LYS A 203 3.91 -6.23 -29.51
C LYS A 203 4.70 -4.93 -29.70
N THR A 204 4.72 -4.04 -28.69
CA THR A 204 5.48 -2.78 -28.75
C THR A 204 6.93 -2.96 -28.27
N PHE A 205 7.29 -4.11 -27.71
CA PHE A 205 8.64 -4.40 -27.29
C PHE A 205 9.48 -4.89 -28.46
N GLU A 206 10.65 -4.27 -28.64
CA GLU A 206 11.67 -4.71 -29.59
C GLU A 206 12.77 -5.49 -28.87
N LEU A 207 13.13 -6.66 -29.40
CA LEU A 207 14.29 -7.39 -28.92
C LEU A 207 15.56 -6.60 -29.27
N LYS A 208 16.29 -6.14 -28.26
CA LYS A 208 17.57 -5.40 -28.42
C LYS A 208 18.79 -6.30 -28.24
N THR A 209 18.63 -7.53 -27.74
CA THR A 209 19.69 -8.50 -27.54
C THR A 209 19.31 -9.81 -28.24
N VAL A 210 20.27 -10.40 -28.95
CA VAL A 210 20.18 -11.76 -29.51
C VAL A 210 20.88 -12.69 -28.52
N SER A 211 20.14 -13.68 -28.00
CA SER A 211 20.70 -14.74 -27.17
C SER A 211 21.49 -15.75 -28.01
#